data_f1bb885238748eaa4a1bde5e346b9fef
#
_entry.id   f1bb885238748eaa4a1bde5e346b9fef
#
_cell.length_a   1.000
_cell.length_b   1.000
_cell.length_c   1.000
_cell.angle_alpha   90.00
_cell.angle_beta   90.00
_cell.angle_gamma   90.00
#
_symmetry.space_group_name_H-M   'P 1'
#
loop_
_entity.id
_entity.type
_entity.pdbx_description
1 polymer ?
#
loop_
_entity_poly.entity_id
_entity_poly.type
_entity_poly.pdbx_seq_one_letter_code
_entity_poly.pdbx_strand_id
1 'polypeptide(L)'
;MLLLDVTPMSLGIMISGGQFNTLIPKNTTIPTSKSHIFTTVRDQQTSVRILVLQGEDEDATQNDLLGEFSLNDIRSAPKGEIELEVTFKINADGIVSVHAKNLESGQEQAITVTAKSGMTGDELKAMAEENQNHLLGRRVQEQVTHIKQKINRTLL
;
A
#
# COMPACT_ATOMS: atom_id res chain seq x y z
N MET A 1 17.55 31.26 8.23
CA MET A 1 16.33 30.74 7.59
C MET A 1 16.36 29.23 7.62
N LEU A 2 15.28 28.63 8.04
CA LEU A 2 15.17 27.19 8.10
C LEU A 2 14.54 26.68 6.81
N LEU A 3 15.27 25.85 6.10
CA LEU A 3 14.75 25.21 4.89
C LEU A 3 14.33 23.78 5.24
N LEU A 4 13.07 23.47 4.98
CA LEU A 4 12.54 22.14 5.20
C LEU A 4 12.26 21.50 3.85
N ASP A 5 12.76 20.29 3.68
CA ASP A 5 12.38 19.48 2.53
C ASP A 5 11.05 18.81 2.79
N VAL A 6 10.21 18.82 1.81
CA VAL A 6 8.89 18.18 1.87
C VAL A 6 8.69 17.31 0.64
N THR A 7 7.75 16.37 0.75
CA THR A 7 7.38 15.53 -0.37
C THR A 7 6.66 16.35 -1.43
N PRO A 8 7.12 16.32 -2.70
CA PRO A 8 6.44 17.05 -3.76
C PRO A 8 5.13 16.41 -4.21
N MET A 9 5.00 15.11 -4.01
CA MET A 9 3.81 14.34 -4.39
C MET A 9 3.51 13.30 -3.35
N SER A 10 2.24 12.90 -3.26
CA SER A 10 1.83 11.83 -2.34
C SER A 10 2.39 10.49 -2.80
N LEU A 11 2.74 9.64 -1.85
CA LEU A 11 3.27 8.30 -2.08
C LEU A 11 2.35 7.27 -1.45
N GLY A 12 2.18 6.17 -2.14
CA GLY A 12 1.32 5.11 -1.65
C GLY A 12 1.34 3.90 -2.56
N ILE A 13 0.33 3.06 -2.40
CA ILE A 13 0.22 1.81 -3.15
C ILE A 13 -1.13 1.70 -3.84
N MET A 14 -1.18 0.85 -4.87
CA MET A 14 -2.44 0.47 -5.48
C MET A 14 -3.09 -0.61 -4.64
N ILE A 15 -4.34 -0.42 -4.29
CA ILE A 15 -5.13 -1.44 -3.61
C ILE A 15 -6.19 -1.99 -4.55
N SER A 16 -6.89 -3.02 -4.10
CA SER A 16 -7.89 -3.69 -4.93
C SER A 16 -8.93 -2.70 -5.44
N GLY A 17 -9.38 -2.91 -6.65
CA GLY A 17 -10.27 -1.97 -7.33
C GLY A 17 -9.54 -0.86 -8.08
N GLY A 18 -8.20 -0.90 -8.13
CA GLY A 18 -7.42 0.12 -8.82
C GLY A 18 -7.35 1.45 -8.08
N GLN A 19 -7.63 1.45 -6.79
CA GLN A 19 -7.61 2.66 -5.98
C GLN A 19 -6.21 2.94 -5.45
N PHE A 20 -5.91 4.21 -5.29
CA PHE A 20 -4.66 4.67 -4.70
C PHE A 20 -4.84 4.89 -3.21
N ASN A 21 -4.02 4.21 -2.41
CA ASN A 21 -4.00 4.40 -0.97
C ASN A 21 -2.74 5.17 -0.58
N THR A 22 -2.91 6.41 -0.17
CA THR A 22 -1.81 7.28 0.22
C THR A 22 -1.27 6.87 1.58
N LEU A 23 0.05 6.68 1.67
CA LEU A 23 0.74 6.46 2.94
C LEU A 23 1.46 7.73 3.40
N ILE A 24 2.16 8.40 2.48
CA ILE A 24 2.84 9.66 2.80
C ILE A 24 2.21 10.75 1.94
N PRO A 25 1.45 11.67 2.56
CA PRO A 25 0.83 12.74 1.81
C PRO A 25 1.85 13.73 1.23
N LYS A 26 1.47 14.38 0.15
CA LYS A 26 2.17 15.53 -0.40
C LYS A 26 2.41 16.57 0.69
N ASN A 27 3.55 17.25 0.62
CA ASN A 27 3.95 18.30 1.55
C ASN A 27 4.25 17.77 2.97
N THR A 28 4.59 16.50 3.09
CA THR A 28 5.07 15.94 4.36
C THR A 28 6.56 16.24 4.52
N THR A 29 6.95 16.73 5.68
CA THR A 29 8.36 17.00 5.98
C THR A 29 9.17 15.70 5.97
N ILE A 30 10.32 15.71 5.32
CA ILE A 30 11.22 14.57 5.28
C ILE A 30 12.48 14.85 6.11
N PRO A 31 13.13 13.82 6.71
CA PRO A 31 12.78 12.38 6.59
C PRO A 31 11.52 12.03 7.37
N THR A 32 10.87 10.96 6.92
CA THR A 32 9.64 10.49 7.55
C THR A 32 9.43 8.99 7.32
N SER A 33 8.57 8.40 8.12
CA SER A 33 8.17 7.01 8.00
C SER A 33 6.70 6.88 8.36
N LYS A 34 5.96 6.16 7.52
CA LYS A 34 4.53 5.89 7.74
C LYS A 34 4.23 4.44 7.44
N SER A 35 3.38 3.84 8.26
CA SER A 35 2.97 2.45 8.10
C SER A 35 1.45 2.33 8.12
N HIS A 36 0.94 1.42 7.30
CA HIS A 36 -0.48 1.04 7.32
C HIS A 36 -0.58 -0.47 7.27
N ILE A 37 -1.66 -1.00 7.81
CA ILE A 37 -1.94 -2.43 7.77
C ILE A 37 -2.99 -2.70 6.71
N PHE A 38 -2.69 -3.66 5.85
CA PHE A 38 -3.56 -4.10 4.77
C PHE A 38 -3.88 -5.58 4.95
N THR A 39 -4.84 -6.06 4.21
CA THR A 39 -5.25 -7.47 4.27
C THR A 39 -5.29 -8.08 2.89
N THR A 40 -5.31 -9.42 2.84
CA THR A 40 -5.63 -10.14 1.62
C THR A 40 -7.07 -9.82 1.20
N VAL A 41 -7.33 -9.87 -0.11
CA VAL A 41 -8.63 -9.47 -0.68
C VAL A 41 -9.41 -10.64 -1.23
N ARG A 42 -8.80 -11.83 -1.27
CA ARG A 42 -9.40 -13.02 -1.84
C ARG A 42 -9.17 -14.20 -0.91
N ASP A 43 -10.14 -15.12 -0.87
CA ASP A 43 -9.97 -16.37 -0.13
C ASP A 43 -8.78 -17.13 -0.71
N GLN A 44 -7.94 -17.67 0.18
CA GLN A 44 -6.78 -18.48 -0.18
C GLN A 44 -5.76 -17.75 -1.05
N GLN A 45 -5.66 -16.46 -0.88
CA GLN A 45 -4.64 -15.66 -1.54
C GLN A 45 -3.28 -15.96 -0.91
N THR A 46 -2.33 -16.45 -1.72
CA THR A 46 -1.00 -16.86 -1.24
C THR A 46 0.12 -15.94 -1.65
N SER A 47 -0.19 -14.89 -2.40
CA SER A 47 0.78 -13.87 -2.77
C SER A 47 0.11 -12.51 -2.83
N VAL A 48 0.91 -11.47 -2.58
CA VAL A 48 0.47 -10.10 -2.73
C VAL A 48 1.48 -9.35 -3.58
N ARG A 49 1.00 -8.41 -4.37
CA ARG A 49 1.81 -7.57 -5.20
C ARG A 49 1.66 -6.13 -4.75
N ILE A 50 2.78 -5.47 -4.54
CA ILE A 50 2.79 -4.12 -4.04
C ILE A 50 3.31 -3.21 -5.14
N LEU A 51 2.43 -2.35 -5.63
CA LEU A 51 2.72 -1.37 -6.66
C LEU A 51 2.92 -0.02 -5.98
N VAL A 52 4.15 0.48 -6.02
CA VAL A 52 4.52 1.74 -5.36
C VAL A 52 4.31 2.87 -6.33
N LEU A 53 3.46 3.81 -5.95
CA LEU A 53 3.01 4.90 -6.82
C LEU A 53 3.23 6.26 -6.19
N GLN A 54 3.32 7.28 -7.04
CA GLN A 54 3.27 8.67 -6.58
C GLN A 54 2.28 9.46 -7.42
N GLY A 55 1.55 10.34 -6.78
CA GLY A 55 0.56 11.17 -7.45
C GLY A 55 -0.60 11.52 -6.53
N GLU A 56 -1.54 12.29 -7.07
CA GLU A 56 -2.67 12.80 -6.30
C GLU A 56 -4.02 12.24 -6.73
N ASP A 57 -4.06 11.35 -7.73
CA ASP A 57 -5.30 10.83 -8.26
C ASP A 57 -5.77 9.62 -7.44
N GLU A 58 -7.06 9.57 -7.15
CA GLU A 58 -7.66 8.44 -6.45
C GLU A 58 -7.62 7.17 -7.30
N ASP A 59 -7.66 7.34 -8.61
CA ASP A 59 -7.45 6.24 -9.55
C ASP A 59 -5.96 6.00 -9.66
N ALA A 60 -5.49 4.90 -9.10
CA ALA A 60 -4.08 4.57 -9.04
C ALA A 60 -3.44 4.53 -10.43
N THR A 61 -4.22 4.19 -11.47
CA THR A 61 -3.69 4.09 -12.83
C THR A 61 -3.32 5.44 -13.43
N GLN A 62 -3.76 6.54 -12.81
CA GLN A 62 -3.42 7.89 -13.25
C GLN A 62 -2.16 8.42 -12.56
N ASN A 63 -1.61 7.67 -11.64
CA ASN A 63 -0.40 8.04 -10.91
C ASN A 63 0.83 7.38 -11.52
N ASP A 64 2.01 7.81 -11.11
CA ASP A 64 3.27 7.28 -11.63
C ASP A 64 3.69 6.05 -10.84
N LEU A 65 4.02 4.97 -11.55
CA LEU A 65 4.56 3.76 -10.92
C LEU A 65 6.05 3.95 -10.68
N LEU A 66 6.47 3.87 -9.44
CA LEU A 66 7.88 3.98 -9.04
C LEU A 66 8.58 2.62 -8.99
N GLY A 67 7.85 1.58 -8.66
CA GLY A 67 8.41 0.23 -8.56
C GLY A 67 7.35 -0.75 -8.09
N GLU A 68 7.73 -2.02 -8.08
CA GLU A 68 6.85 -3.08 -7.60
C GLU A 68 7.66 -4.20 -6.97
N PHE A 69 7.03 -4.91 -6.06
CA PHE A 69 7.59 -6.12 -5.47
C PHE A 69 6.46 -7.01 -4.98
N SER A 70 6.79 -8.24 -4.65
CA SER A 70 5.80 -9.22 -4.23
C SER A 70 6.20 -9.87 -2.92
N LEU A 71 5.20 -10.26 -2.14
CA LEU A 71 5.36 -11.12 -0.99
C LEU A 71 4.64 -12.43 -1.33
N ASN A 72 5.39 -13.53 -1.36
CA ASN A 72 4.87 -14.84 -1.76
C ASN A 72 4.82 -15.77 -0.56
N ASP A 73 4.29 -16.98 -0.76
CA ASP A 73 4.22 -18.01 0.27
C ASP A 73 3.44 -17.58 1.50
N ILE A 74 2.40 -16.81 1.27
CA ILE A 74 1.48 -16.41 2.34
C ILE A 74 0.57 -17.60 2.63
N ARG A 75 0.31 -17.84 3.91
CA ARG A 75 -0.58 -18.93 4.32
C ARG A 75 -1.96 -18.76 3.66
N SER A 76 -2.46 -19.86 3.11
CA SER A 76 -3.81 -19.88 2.54
C SER A 76 -4.84 -19.71 3.66
N ALA A 77 -5.66 -18.68 3.54
CA ALA A 77 -6.61 -18.31 4.58
C ALA A 77 -7.78 -17.54 3.95
N PRO A 78 -8.90 -17.42 4.68
CA PRO A 78 -10.00 -16.59 4.21
C PRO A 78 -9.56 -15.14 3.99
N LYS A 79 -10.20 -14.47 3.05
CA LYS A 79 -9.89 -13.07 2.76
C LYS A 79 -9.99 -12.22 4.02
N GLY A 80 -9.06 -11.28 4.17
CA GLY A 80 -9.05 -10.36 5.30
C GLY A 80 -8.40 -10.93 6.54
N GLU A 81 -8.05 -12.21 6.58
CA GLU A 81 -7.45 -12.80 7.76
C GLU A 81 -5.97 -12.49 7.89
N ILE A 82 -5.24 -12.52 6.78
CA ILE A 82 -3.80 -12.25 6.80
C ILE A 82 -3.56 -10.75 6.73
N GLU A 83 -2.84 -10.23 7.71
CA GLU A 83 -2.51 -8.82 7.79
C GLU A 83 -1.06 -8.59 7.36
N LEU A 84 -0.86 -7.57 6.54
CA LEU A 84 0.45 -7.17 6.07
C LEU A 84 0.66 -5.70 6.41
N GLU A 85 1.80 -5.40 7.00
CA GLU A 85 2.17 -4.03 7.30
C GLU A 85 3.05 -3.49 6.20
N VAL A 86 2.62 -2.41 5.56
CA VAL A 86 3.40 -1.72 4.54
C VAL A 86 3.93 -0.44 5.13
N THR A 87 5.24 -0.26 5.08
CA THR A 87 5.94 0.89 5.64
C THR A 87 6.67 1.63 4.53
N PHE A 88 6.38 2.93 4.42
CA PHE A 88 7.11 3.84 3.54
C PHE A 88 8.06 4.67 4.36
N LYS A 89 9.31 4.76 3.93
CA LYS A 89 10.32 5.62 4.55
C LYS A 89 10.94 6.50 3.49
N ILE A 90 11.10 7.78 3.80
CA ILE A 90 11.84 8.70 2.95
C ILE A 90 12.99 9.25 3.80
N ASN A 91 14.21 9.12 3.30
CA ASN A 91 15.37 9.66 4.01
C ASN A 91 15.56 11.15 3.67
N ALA A 92 16.56 11.76 4.27
CA ALA A 92 16.85 13.19 4.07
C ALA A 92 17.24 13.51 2.62
N ASP A 93 17.70 12.52 1.86
CA ASP A 93 18.07 12.70 0.45
C ASP A 93 16.89 12.46 -0.50
N GLY A 94 15.70 12.17 0.04
CA GLY A 94 14.51 11.93 -0.75
C GLY A 94 14.40 10.53 -1.34
N ILE A 95 15.22 9.59 -0.88
CA ILE A 95 15.15 8.21 -1.33
C ILE A 95 14.03 7.49 -0.59
N VAL A 96 13.20 6.80 -1.34
CA VAL A 96 12.01 6.11 -0.81
C VAL A 96 12.31 4.63 -0.68
N SER A 97 12.08 4.09 0.51
CA SER A 97 12.15 2.65 0.79
C SER A 97 10.77 2.17 1.20
N VAL A 98 10.35 1.05 0.65
CA VAL A 98 9.04 0.46 0.95
C VAL A 98 9.24 -0.96 1.43
N HIS A 99 8.69 -1.25 2.59
CA HIS A 99 8.77 -2.57 3.23
C HIS A 99 7.37 -3.16 3.36
N ALA A 100 7.26 -4.46 3.17
CA ALA A 100 6.03 -5.18 3.45
C ALA A 100 6.36 -6.34 4.38
N LYS A 101 5.60 -6.49 5.44
CA LYS A 101 5.80 -7.53 6.44
C LYS A 101 4.51 -8.28 6.68
N ASN A 102 4.57 -9.60 6.57
CA ASN A 102 3.47 -10.46 7.00
C ASN A 102 3.50 -10.51 8.53
N LEU A 103 2.49 -9.97 9.18
CA LEU A 103 2.47 -9.87 10.64
C LEU A 103 2.33 -11.22 11.32
N GLU A 104 1.81 -12.22 10.61
CA GLU A 104 1.67 -13.57 11.14
C GLU A 104 2.99 -14.34 11.12
N SER A 105 3.68 -14.33 9.97
CA SER A 105 4.89 -15.14 9.76
C SER A 105 6.18 -14.41 10.02
N GLY A 106 6.16 -13.08 10.00
CA GLY A 106 7.35 -12.27 10.08
C GLY A 106 8.12 -12.13 8.76
N GLN A 107 7.59 -12.72 7.69
CA GLN A 107 8.20 -12.62 6.35
C GLN A 107 8.21 -11.17 5.88
N GLU A 108 9.31 -10.73 5.32
CA GLU A 108 9.46 -9.36 4.84
C GLU A 108 10.05 -9.30 3.44
N GLN A 109 9.66 -8.27 2.70
CA GLN A 109 10.28 -7.88 1.45
C GLN A 109 10.36 -6.36 1.41
N ALA A 110 11.30 -5.84 0.64
CA ALA A 110 11.50 -4.40 0.55
C ALA A 110 12.03 -4.01 -0.82
N ILE A 111 11.78 -2.76 -1.17
CA ILE A 111 12.31 -2.17 -2.40
C ILE A 111 12.74 -0.73 -2.10
N THR A 112 13.76 -0.27 -2.80
CA THR A 112 14.17 1.13 -2.79
C THR A 112 13.87 1.70 -4.16
N VAL A 113 13.19 2.84 -4.20
CA VAL A 113 12.75 3.42 -5.47
C VAL A 113 13.19 4.87 -5.59
N THR A 114 13.27 5.32 -6.83
CA THR A 114 13.51 6.73 -7.14
C THR A 114 12.27 7.27 -7.85
N ALA A 115 12.06 8.58 -7.79
CA ALA A 115 10.88 9.22 -8.33
C ALA A 115 10.90 9.28 -9.87
N LYS A 116 10.99 8.10 -10.51
CA LYS A 116 10.94 8.00 -11.98
C LYS A 116 10.17 6.75 -12.37
N SER A 117 9.26 6.92 -13.32
CA SER A 117 8.54 5.81 -13.90
C SER A 117 8.67 5.83 -15.40
N GLY A 118 8.90 4.68 -16.02
CA GLY A 118 8.83 4.52 -17.45
C GLY A 118 7.52 3.91 -17.93
N MET A 119 6.57 3.73 -17.04
CA MET A 119 5.31 3.05 -17.36
C MET A 119 4.22 4.07 -17.70
N THR A 120 3.49 3.80 -18.78
CA THR A 120 2.35 4.64 -19.17
C THR A 120 1.11 4.30 -18.35
N GLY A 121 0.12 5.21 -18.37
CA GLY A 121 -1.14 4.97 -17.70
C GLY A 121 -1.85 3.72 -18.20
N ASP A 122 -1.80 3.46 -19.51
CA ASP A 122 -2.44 2.27 -20.11
C ASP A 122 -1.74 0.99 -19.66
N GLU A 123 -0.41 1.00 -19.60
CA GLU A 123 0.35 -0.14 -19.10
C GLU A 123 0.03 -0.41 -17.63
N LEU A 124 -0.06 0.64 -16.83
CA LEU A 124 -0.39 0.53 -15.43
C LEU A 124 -1.80 -0.01 -15.24
N LYS A 125 -2.74 0.45 -16.07
CA LYS A 125 -4.11 -0.03 -16.01
C LYS A 125 -4.19 -1.52 -16.36
N ALA A 126 -3.48 -1.95 -17.38
CA ALA A 126 -3.42 -3.35 -17.76
C ALA A 126 -2.83 -4.19 -16.63
N MET A 127 -1.79 -3.69 -15.98
CA MET A 127 -1.17 -4.37 -14.84
C MET A 127 -2.15 -4.47 -13.67
N ALA A 128 -2.93 -3.43 -13.40
CA ALA A 128 -3.92 -3.45 -12.34
C ALA A 128 -4.98 -4.51 -12.60
N GLU A 129 -5.46 -4.62 -13.83
CA GLU A 129 -6.45 -5.63 -14.20
C GLU A 129 -5.86 -7.04 -14.10
N GLU A 130 -4.64 -7.22 -14.59
CA GLU A 130 -3.96 -8.51 -14.56
C GLU A 130 -3.69 -9.00 -13.14
N ASN A 131 -3.34 -8.10 -12.25
CA ASN A 131 -2.91 -8.44 -10.89
C ASN A 131 -3.99 -8.19 -9.85
N GLN A 132 -5.23 -7.98 -10.25
CA GLN A 132 -6.30 -7.63 -9.33
C GLN A 132 -6.43 -8.63 -8.18
N ASN A 133 -6.21 -9.92 -8.46
CA ASN A 133 -6.29 -10.97 -7.45
C ASN A 133 -5.09 -11.03 -6.52
N HIS A 134 -4.04 -10.28 -6.85
CA HIS A 134 -2.80 -10.25 -6.08
C HIS A 134 -2.56 -8.92 -5.37
N LEU A 135 -3.46 -7.95 -5.56
CA LEU A 135 -3.35 -6.66 -4.89
C LEU A 135 -3.82 -6.76 -3.45
N LEU A 136 -3.40 -5.80 -2.66
CA LEU A 136 -3.85 -5.65 -1.28
C LEU A 136 -5.14 -4.86 -1.25
N GLY A 137 -5.95 -5.11 -0.22
CA GLY A 137 -7.10 -4.28 0.08
C GLY A 137 -6.83 -3.51 1.36
N ARG A 138 -7.60 -2.44 1.57
CA ARG A 138 -7.56 -1.75 2.83
C ARG A 138 -7.89 -2.74 3.93
N ARG A 139 -7.20 -2.58 5.06
CA ARG A 139 -7.53 -3.36 6.23
C ARG A 139 -9.02 -3.20 6.50
N VAL A 140 -9.71 -4.34 6.58
CA VAL A 140 -11.14 -4.35 6.85
C VAL A 140 -11.44 -3.85 8.27
N GLN A 141 -10.39 -3.47 9.00
CA GLN A 141 -10.49 -3.04 10.38
C GLN A 141 -11.51 -1.93 10.59
N GLU A 142 -11.58 -0.98 9.69
CA GLU A 142 -12.59 0.08 9.82
C GLU A 142 -13.99 -0.49 9.69
N GLN A 143 -14.20 -1.39 8.73
CA GLN A 143 -15.47 -2.06 8.56
C GLN A 143 -15.72 -3.01 9.73
N VAL A 144 -14.70 -3.75 10.14
CA VAL A 144 -14.79 -4.64 11.28
C VAL A 144 -15.04 -3.83 12.56
N THR A 145 -14.35 -2.70 12.72
CA THR A 145 -14.58 -1.81 13.85
C THR A 145 -16.01 -1.27 13.82
N HIS A 146 -16.49 -0.92 12.66
CA HIS A 146 -17.86 -0.47 12.45
C HIS A 146 -18.85 -1.55 12.88
N ILE A 147 -18.63 -2.75 12.43
CA ILE A 147 -19.46 -3.92 12.77
C ILE A 147 -19.36 -4.18 14.27
N LYS A 148 -18.17 -4.18 14.81
CA LYS A 148 -17.97 -4.38 16.26
C LYS A 148 -18.65 -3.30 17.08
N GLN A 149 -18.57 -2.06 16.64
CA GLN A 149 -19.25 -0.97 17.34
C GLN A 149 -20.76 -1.13 17.28
N LYS A 150 -21.29 -1.58 16.16
CA LYS A 150 -22.71 -1.87 16.04
C LYS A 150 -23.11 -3.03 16.94
N ILE A 151 -22.31 -4.08 16.96
CA ILE A 151 -22.55 -5.24 17.79
C ILE A 151 -22.49 -4.84 19.26
N ASN A 152 -21.46 -4.10 19.66
CA ASN A 152 -21.31 -3.64 21.03
C ASN A 152 -22.47 -2.78 21.48
N ARG A 153 -22.91 -1.88 20.61
CA ARG A 153 -24.08 -1.05 20.90
C ARG A 153 -25.35 -1.86 21.02
N THR A 154 -25.42 -2.95 20.28
CA THR A 154 -26.56 -3.86 20.36
C THR A 154 -26.51 -4.71 21.59
N LEU A 155 -25.31 -5.17 21.98
CA LEU A 155 -25.12 -6.05 23.11
C LEU A 155 -25.05 -5.31 24.44
N LEU A 156 -24.66 -4.10 24.41
CA LEU A 156 -24.54 -3.25 25.59
C LEU A 156 -25.75 -2.33 25.70
#